data_e6b80bbf95b1b8dc2907fa805b4bd043
#
_entry.id   e6b80bbf95b1b8dc2907fa805b4bd043
#
_cell.length_a   1.000
_cell.length_b   1.000
_cell.length_c   1.000
_cell.angle_alpha   90.00
_cell.angle_beta   90.00
_cell.angle_gamma   90.00
#
_symmetry.space_group_name_H-M   'P 1'
#
loop_
_entity.id
_entity.type
_entity.pdbx_description
1 polymer ?
#
loop_
_entity_poly.entity_id
_entity_poly.type
_entity_poly.pdbx_seq_one_letter_code
_entity_poly.pdbx_strand_id
1 'polypeptide(L)'
;MAFTNASGYQNLAQGNFTPQIFSQKVQKFFRRASVVEDITNTDYAGEIENFGDTVKIIKEPTITVKDYARGQTVDTQVLADDQITMTVDQGSYFAFKVDDIEERQSHVNFEALATSSGAYSLKKAYDYNVLKFIYDNASTSASDTGTDGSPIDGDAAVDTLADVVSSAKKVLDKNDVPEENRWLVAPPEFFQQLRKAGAKLSDQSVMADGGASQIRNGMVTDKPLFGFNMYSTNAIAVSSGSAASHTFGSSGSNEFAFLYGHMSGVATVNHIAKTELIRDPDSFADVVRGLHVYGRKILRSEAVRSGVITIG
;
A
#
# COMPACT_ATOMS: atom_id res chain seq x y z
N MET A 1 -33.72 -24.60 6.34
CA MET A 1 -33.71 -25.88 7.07
C MET A 1 -34.60 -26.85 6.34
N ALA A 2 -34.06 -27.98 5.89
CA ALA A 2 -34.88 -29.05 5.39
C ALA A 2 -35.51 -29.76 6.59
N PHE A 3 -36.84 -29.76 6.70
CA PHE A 3 -37.53 -30.52 7.72
C PHE A 3 -37.40 -32.02 7.41
N THR A 4 -36.98 -32.81 8.37
CA THR A 4 -36.96 -34.28 8.25
C THR A 4 -38.38 -34.81 8.23
N ASN A 5 -38.67 -35.64 7.23
CA ASN A 5 -40.00 -36.24 7.12
C ASN A 5 -40.20 -37.34 8.18
N ALA A 6 -41.44 -37.47 8.65
CA ALA A 6 -41.82 -38.60 9.47
C ALA A 6 -41.70 -39.92 8.70
N SER A 7 -41.41 -41.02 9.40
CA SER A 7 -41.31 -42.35 8.81
C SER A 7 -42.64 -42.71 8.12
N GLY A 8 -42.57 -43.04 6.83
CA GLY A 8 -43.73 -43.40 6.00
C GLY A 8 -44.34 -42.25 5.20
N TYR A 9 -43.87 -40.99 5.38
CA TYR A 9 -44.31 -39.86 4.54
C TYR A 9 -43.46 -39.76 3.27
N GLN A 10 -44.06 -40.00 2.13
CA GLN A 10 -43.37 -39.86 0.86
C GLN A 10 -43.37 -38.37 0.44
N ASN A 11 -42.16 -37.83 0.21
CA ASN A 11 -42.03 -36.54 -0.47
C ASN A 11 -42.63 -36.63 -1.87
N LEU A 12 -43.30 -35.57 -2.29
CA LEU A 12 -43.56 -35.36 -3.71
C LEU A 12 -42.21 -35.46 -4.44
N ALA A 13 -42.14 -36.40 -5.37
CA ALA A 13 -40.89 -36.68 -6.09
C ALA A 13 -40.31 -35.40 -6.67
N GLN A 14 -39.02 -35.16 -6.36
CA GLN A 14 -38.17 -34.17 -6.99
C GLN A 14 -38.20 -32.72 -6.45
N GLY A 15 -39.07 -32.32 -5.57
CA GLY A 15 -39.01 -30.95 -4.97
C GLY A 15 -39.05 -29.77 -5.97
N ASN A 16 -39.35 -30.04 -7.25
CA ASN A 16 -39.32 -29.01 -8.31
C ASN A 16 -40.39 -27.92 -8.17
N PHE A 17 -41.36 -28.14 -7.27
CA PHE A 17 -42.42 -27.17 -6.97
C PHE A 17 -42.13 -26.30 -5.72
N THR A 18 -41.00 -26.47 -5.08
CA THR A 18 -40.61 -25.65 -3.96
C THR A 18 -40.03 -24.36 -4.52
N PRO A 19 -40.72 -23.22 -4.41
CA PRO A 19 -40.19 -21.97 -4.96
C PRO A 19 -38.93 -21.58 -4.20
N GLN A 20 -37.85 -21.32 -4.92
CA GLN A 20 -36.63 -20.74 -4.39
C GLN A 20 -36.78 -19.21 -4.44
N ILE A 21 -36.69 -18.58 -3.28
CA ILE A 21 -36.71 -17.12 -3.19
C ILE A 21 -35.27 -16.64 -3.21
N PHE A 22 -34.90 -15.93 -4.27
CA PHE A 22 -33.61 -15.25 -4.36
C PHE A 22 -33.70 -13.89 -3.65
N SER A 23 -32.69 -13.57 -2.86
CA SER A 23 -32.59 -12.27 -2.23
C SER A 23 -32.28 -11.21 -3.30
N GLN A 24 -33.03 -10.10 -3.28
CA GLN A 24 -32.71 -8.92 -4.10
C GLN A 24 -31.50 -8.16 -3.58
N LYS A 25 -31.03 -8.48 -2.35
CA LYS A 25 -29.83 -7.85 -1.76
C LYS A 25 -28.59 -8.61 -2.17
N VAL A 26 -27.69 -7.94 -2.84
CA VAL A 26 -26.37 -8.49 -3.19
C VAL A 26 -25.38 -8.23 -2.06
N GLN A 27 -24.66 -9.26 -1.67
CA GLN A 27 -23.58 -9.14 -0.71
C GLN A 27 -22.36 -8.53 -1.41
N LYS A 28 -21.99 -7.30 -1.02
CA LYS A 28 -20.79 -6.64 -1.53
C LYS A 28 -19.55 -7.09 -0.74
N PHE A 29 -18.43 -7.25 -1.43
CA PHE A 29 -17.16 -7.54 -0.76
C PHE A 29 -16.70 -6.36 0.10
N PHE A 30 -16.00 -6.66 1.20
CA PHE A 30 -15.31 -5.64 1.98
C PHE A 30 -14.22 -4.98 1.13
N ARG A 31 -14.10 -3.67 1.26
CA ARG A 31 -13.12 -2.86 0.53
C ARG A 31 -12.18 -2.19 1.52
N ARG A 32 -10.88 -2.33 1.29
CA ARG A 32 -9.88 -1.61 2.07
C ARG A 32 -9.67 -0.21 1.49
N ALA A 33 -9.24 0.73 2.33
CA ALA A 33 -8.77 2.03 1.87
C ALA A 33 -7.43 1.91 1.14
N SER A 34 -7.16 2.80 0.20
CA SER A 34 -5.84 2.98 -0.40
C SER A 34 -4.93 3.70 0.60
N VAL A 35 -3.65 3.35 0.57
CA VAL A 35 -2.62 3.94 1.43
C VAL A 35 -1.66 4.80 0.60
N VAL A 36 -1.47 4.46 -0.68
CA VAL A 36 -0.47 5.09 -1.55
C VAL A 36 -0.70 6.59 -1.71
N GLU A 37 -1.97 7.02 -1.84
CA GLU A 37 -2.32 8.42 -2.02
C GLU A 37 -1.90 9.29 -0.81
N ASP A 38 -1.86 8.70 0.40
CA ASP A 38 -1.51 9.40 1.63
C ASP A 38 0.00 9.47 1.88
N ILE A 39 0.78 8.56 1.27
CA ILE A 39 2.22 8.43 1.52
C ILE A 39 3.09 8.99 0.40
N THR A 40 2.52 9.30 -0.77
CA THR A 40 3.26 9.77 -1.95
C THR A 40 2.94 11.21 -2.28
N ASN A 41 3.90 11.88 -2.92
CA ASN A 41 3.72 13.23 -3.44
C ASN A 41 3.05 13.18 -4.84
N THR A 42 2.00 13.95 -5.01
CA THR A 42 1.22 14.05 -6.26
C THR A 42 1.35 15.41 -6.95
N ASP A 43 2.28 16.28 -6.52
CA ASP A 43 2.41 17.66 -7.02
C ASP A 43 2.67 17.73 -8.53
N TYR A 44 3.28 16.68 -9.09
CA TYR A 44 3.64 16.63 -10.51
C TYR A 44 2.52 16.10 -11.43
N ALA A 45 1.34 15.78 -10.87
CA ALA A 45 0.24 15.20 -11.65
C ALA A 45 -0.31 16.13 -12.73
N GLY A 46 -0.24 17.45 -12.52
CA GLY A 46 -0.73 18.44 -13.48
C GLY A 46 0.22 18.75 -14.65
N GLU A 47 1.45 18.27 -14.60
CA GLU A 47 2.46 18.54 -15.64
C GLU A 47 2.50 17.46 -16.73
N ILE A 48 1.83 16.33 -16.52
CA ILE A 48 1.81 15.19 -17.44
C ILE A 48 0.44 15.10 -18.11
N GLU A 49 0.37 15.32 -19.42
CA GLU A 49 -0.88 15.30 -20.18
C GLU A 49 -1.10 14.00 -20.97
N ASN A 50 -0.04 13.30 -21.40
CA ASN A 50 -0.15 12.11 -22.26
C ASN A 50 0.66 10.91 -21.76
N PHE A 51 0.24 9.71 -22.16
CA PHE A 51 0.99 8.49 -21.90
C PHE A 51 2.36 8.53 -22.57
N GLY A 52 3.40 8.18 -21.82
CA GLY A 52 4.78 8.26 -22.29
C GLY A 52 5.43 9.63 -22.11
N ASP A 53 4.69 10.62 -21.60
CA ASP A 53 5.27 11.91 -21.26
C ASP A 53 6.27 11.76 -20.11
N THR A 54 7.30 12.59 -20.16
CA THR A 54 8.36 12.62 -19.18
C THR A 54 8.46 13.99 -18.54
N VAL A 55 8.42 14.04 -17.21
CA VAL A 55 8.74 15.25 -16.46
C VAL A 55 10.18 15.17 -15.98
N LYS A 56 10.93 16.25 -16.26
CA LYS A 56 12.29 16.44 -15.78
C LYS A 56 12.27 17.32 -14.55
N ILE A 57 12.57 16.73 -13.41
CA ILE A 57 12.61 17.40 -12.11
C ILE A 57 14.05 17.80 -11.85
N ILE A 58 14.30 19.09 -11.68
CA ILE A 58 15.63 19.64 -11.39
C ILE A 58 15.95 19.31 -9.94
N LYS A 59 17.10 18.72 -9.71
CA LYS A 59 17.62 18.44 -8.39
C LYS A 59 18.43 19.64 -7.91
N GLU A 60 18.27 20.01 -6.64
CA GLU A 60 19.04 21.08 -6.02
C GLU A 60 20.54 20.74 -6.03
N PRO A 61 21.42 21.63 -6.56
CA PRO A 61 22.85 21.37 -6.60
C PRO A 61 23.46 21.45 -5.21
N THR A 62 24.34 20.50 -4.89
CA THR A 62 25.06 20.49 -3.62
C THR A 62 26.24 21.45 -3.66
N ILE A 63 26.26 22.41 -2.75
CA ILE A 63 27.35 23.38 -2.57
C ILE A 63 28.23 22.94 -1.41
N THR A 64 29.53 22.80 -1.70
CA THR A 64 30.52 22.46 -0.68
C THR A 64 31.10 23.73 -0.05
N VAL A 65 30.92 23.89 1.25
CA VAL A 65 31.55 24.97 2.01
C VAL A 65 33.02 24.59 2.26
N LYS A 66 33.92 25.52 1.94
CA LYS A 66 35.36 25.37 2.17
C LYS A 66 35.82 26.37 3.21
N ASP A 67 36.76 25.98 4.05
CA ASP A 67 37.41 26.89 5.02
C ASP A 67 38.31 27.88 4.29
N TYR A 68 38.26 29.14 4.71
CA TYR A 68 39.06 30.21 4.12
C TYR A 68 40.20 30.59 5.06
N ALA A 69 41.43 30.53 4.55
CA ALA A 69 42.60 31.08 5.23
C ALA A 69 42.98 32.45 4.63
N ARG A 70 43.42 33.37 5.48
CA ARG A 70 43.81 34.72 5.06
C ARG A 70 44.89 34.68 3.98
N GLY A 71 44.62 35.23 2.79
CA GLY A 71 45.53 35.23 1.64
C GLY A 71 45.40 34.01 0.71
N GLN A 72 44.45 33.11 0.96
CA GLN A 72 44.18 31.99 0.10
C GLN A 72 43.37 32.41 -1.14
N THR A 73 43.70 31.84 -2.32
CA THR A 73 42.89 31.99 -3.51
C THR A 73 41.59 31.18 -3.36
N VAL A 74 40.44 31.79 -3.67
CA VAL A 74 39.15 31.16 -3.60
C VAL A 74 38.94 30.30 -4.87
N ASP A 75 38.79 28.96 -4.67
CA ASP A 75 38.41 28.05 -5.74
C ASP A 75 36.91 28.06 -5.92
N THR A 76 36.45 28.33 -7.14
CA THR A 76 35.02 28.26 -7.50
C THR A 76 34.61 26.82 -7.84
N GLN A 77 33.46 26.39 -7.29
CA GLN A 77 32.86 25.11 -7.66
C GLN A 77 31.99 25.32 -8.90
N VAL A 78 32.13 24.44 -9.90
CA VAL A 78 31.19 24.34 -11.00
C VAL A 78 29.98 23.55 -10.53
N LEU A 79 28.78 24.15 -10.61
CA LEU A 79 27.54 23.49 -10.23
C LEU A 79 27.16 22.46 -11.30
N ALA A 80 26.90 21.22 -10.90
CA ALA A 80 26.38 20.19 -11.77
C ALA A 80 24.87 20.39 -11.94
N ASP A 81 24.40 20.29 -13.18
CA ASP A 81 22.97 20.25 -13.51
C ASP A 81 22.52 18.78 -13.44
N ASP A 82 21.90 18.40 -12.30
CA ASP A 82 21.38 17.05 -12.09
C ASP A 82 19.85 17.06 -12.18
N GLN A 83 19.29 16.10 -12.92
CA GLN A 83 17.86 16.02 -13.18
C GLN A 83 17.34 14.60 -12.94
N ILE A 84 16.16 14.49 -12.34
CA ILE A 84 15.42 13.24 -12.19
C ILE A 84 14.33 13.21 -13.26
N THR A 85 14.31 12.14 -14.06
CA THR A 85 13.25 11.95 -15.05
C THR A 85 12.19 11.02 -14.49
N MET A 86 10.94 11.47 -14.47
CA MET A 86 9.77 10.67 -14.15
C MET A 86 8.99 10.39 -15.42
N THR A 87 8.66 9.12 -15.67
CA THR A 87 7.92 8.66 -16.84
C THR A 87 6.61 8.00 -16.43
N VAL A 88 5.57 8.15 -17.26
CA VAL A 88 4.29 7.44 -17.14
C VAL A 88 4.36 6.19 -18.01
N ASP A 89 4.72 5.07 -17.42
CA ASP A 89 5.02 3.80 -18.10
C ASP A 89 4.18 2.61 -17.62
N GLN A 90 3.32 2.80 -16.61
CA GLN A 90 2.53 1.74 -16.04
C GLN A 90 1.07 1.83 -16.49
N GLY A 91 0.50 0.72 -16.90
CA GLY A 91 -0.91 0.63 -17.27
C GLY A 91 -1.56 -0.64 -16.75
N SER A 92 -2.73 -0.50 -16.16
CA SER A 92 -3.56 -1.62 -15.72
C SER A 92 -4.95 -1.46 -16.30
N TYR A 93 -5.58 -2.56 -16.70
CA TYR A 93 -6.94 -2.53 -17.23
C TYR A 93 -7.80 -3.67 -16.67
N PHE A 94 -9.10 -3.47 -16.71
CA PHE A 94 -10.06 -4.56 -16.61
C PHE A 94 -11.01 -4.53 -17.81
N ALA A 95 -11.52 -5.67 -18.19
CA ALA A 95 -12.58 -5.80 -19.17
C ALA A 95 -13.47 -6.99 -18.81
N PHE A 96 -14.78 -6.80 -18.93
CA PHE A 96 -15.75 -7.87 -18.80
C PHE A 96 -16.89 -7.66 -19.79
N LYS A 97 -17.59 -8.73 -20.10
CA LYS A 97 -18.66 -8.77 -21.06
C LYS A 97 -19.95 -9.16 -20.36
N VAL A 98 -21.04 -8.47 -20.68
CA VAL A 98 -22.37 -8.75 -20.17
C VAL A 98 -23.27 -9.07 -21.36
N ASP A 99 -23.89 -10.25 -21.38
CA ASP A 99 -24.81 -10.68 -22.42
C ASP A 99 -26.21 -10.07 -22.19
N ASP A 100 -26.86 -9.59 -23.25
CA ASP A 100 -28.19 -8.97 -23.20
C ASP A 100 -29.26 -9.91 -22.64
N ILE A 101 -29.14 -11.21 -22.86
CA ILE A 101 -30.11 -12.20 -22.38
C ILE A 101 -29.95 -12.36 -20.87
N GLU A 102 -28.71 -12.45 -20.38
CA GLU A 102 -28.42 -12.56 -18.95
C GLU A 102 -28.81 -11.30 -18.19
N GLU A 103 -28.58 -10.12 -18.77
CA GLU A 103 -28.98 -8.85 -18.18
C GLU A 103 -30.52 -8.76 -17.99
N ARG A 104 -31.29 -9.17 -19.00
CA ARG A 104 -32.75 -9.15 -18.94
C ARG A 104 -33.35 -10.21 -18.02
N GLN A 105 -32.69 -11.35 -17.87
CA GLN A 105 -33.13 -12.41 -16.97
C GLN A 105 -32.71 -12.19 -15.52
N SER A 106 -31.72 -11.32 -15.30
CA SER A 106 -31.23 -10.96 -13.98
C SER A 106 -32.13 -9.91 -13.34
N HIS A 107 -32.44 -10.11 -12.06
CA HIS A 107 -33.09 -9.11 -11.22
C HIS A 107 -32.11 -8.13 -10.54
N VAL A 108 -30.81 -8.25 -10.84
CA VAL A 108 -29.72 -7.44 -10.27
C VAL A 108 -29.00 -6.74 -11.42
N ASN A 109 -28.68 -5.47 -11.25
CA ASN A 109 -27.82 -4.75 -12.19
C ASN A 109 -26.36 -5.19 -12.02
N PHE A 110 -25.97 -6.22 -12.78
CA PHE A 110 -24.61 -6.78 -12.75
C PHE A 110 -23.59 -5.83 -13.34
N GLU A 111 -23.92 -5.02 -14.32
CA GLU A 111 -23.03 -4.06 -14.96
C GLU A 111 -22.47 -3.06 -13.94
N ALA A 112 -23.37 -2.38 -13.19
CA ALA A 112 -22.96 -1.42 -12.18
C ALA A 112 -22.14 -2.07 -11.04
N LEU A 113 -22.52 -3.30 -10.66
CA LEU A 113 -21.81 -4.04 -9.62
C LEU A 113 -20.41 -4.45 -10.07
N ALA A 114 -20.28 -4.98 -11.28
CA ALA A 114 -19.01 -5.43 -11.87
C ALA A 114 -18.09 -4.24 -12.16
N THR A 115 -18.62 -3.11 -12.66
CA THR A 115 -17.85 -1.87 -12.85
C THR A 115 -17.26 -1.37 -11.53
N SER A 116 -18.08 -1.33 -10.49
CA SER A 116 -17.64 -0.94 -9.14
C SER A 116 -16.58 -1.89 -8.56
N SER A 117 -16.69 -3.19 -8.84
CA SER A 117 -15.68 -4.18 -8.45
C SER A 117 -14.40 -4.06 -9.26
N GLY A 118 -14.51 -3.79 -10.56
CA GLY A 118 -13.39 -3.55 -11.46
C GLY A 118 -12.58 -2.33 -11.07
N ALA A 119 -13.23 -1.21 -10.78
CA ALA A 119 -12.59 0.01 -10.30
C ALA A 119 -11.84 -0.21 -8.97
N TYR A 120 -12.45 -0.94 -8.04
CA TYR A 120 -11.77 -1.31 -6.78
C TYR A 120 -10.55 -2.20 -7.04
N SER A 121 -10.64 -3.16 -7.97
CA SER A 121 -9.54 -4.05 -8.32
C SER A 121 -8.38 -3.30 -8.96
N LEU A 122 -8.65 -2.28 -9.79
CA LEU A 122 -7.62 -1.39 -10.33
C LEU A 122 -6.92 -0.60 -9.22
N LYS A 123 -7.68 -0.02 -8.28
CA LYS A 123 -7.10 0.71 -7.15
C LYS A 123 -6.24 -0.21 -6.27
N LYS A 124 -6.69 -1.44 -6.03
CA LYS A 124 -5.91 -2.45 -5.30
C LYS A 124 -4.61 -2.83 -6.02
N ALA A 125 -4.66 -2.99 -7.35
CA ALA A 125 -3.48 -3.29 -8.16
C ALA A 125 -2.49 -2.12 -8.18
N TYR A 126 -2.99 -0.89 -8.23
CA TYR A 126 -2.18 0.33 -8.12
C TYR A 126 -1.42 0.38 -6.79
N ASP A 127 -2.13 0.22 -5.65
CA ASP A 127 -1.50 0.19 -4.32
C ASP A 127 -0.39 -0.87 -4.24
N TYR A 128 -0.70 -2.09 -4.69
CA TYR A 128 0.25 -3.19 -4.71
C TYR A 128 1.50 -2.86 -5.54
N ASN A 129 1.31 -2.36 -6.76
CA ASN A 129 2.42 -2.08 -7.67
C ASN A 129 3.30 -0.92 -7.19
N VAL A 130 2.72 0.11 -6.57
CA VAL A 130 3.49 1.24 -6.03
C VAL A 130 4.25 0.82 -4.77
N LEU A 131 3.62 0.12 -3.83
CA LEU A 131 4.31 -0.38 -2.64
C LEU A 131 5.43 -1.36 -2.99
N LYS A 132 5.20 -2.24 -3.98
CA LYS A 132 6.23 -3.12 -4.51
C LYS A 132 7.41 -2.34 -5.09
N PHE A 133 7.14 -1.33 -5.89
CA PHE A 133 8.17 -0.48 -6.48
C PHE A 133 8.99 0.25 -5.39
N ILE A 134 8.33 0.76 -4.35
CA ILE A 134 9.01 1.39 -3.21
C ILE A 134 9.91 0.37 -2.53
N TYR A 135 9.43 -0.85 -2.25
CA TYR A 135 10.21 -1.90 -1.62
C TYR A 135 11.44 -2.28 -2.45
N ASP A 136 11.28 -2.51 -3.76
CA ASP A 136 12.34 -2.95 -4.66
C ASP A 136 13.45 -1.90 -4.84
N ASN A 137 13.14 -0.62 -4.66
CA ASN A 137 14.06 0.49 -4.91
C ASN A 137 14.44 1.29 -3.64
N ALA A 138 13.85 0.97 -2.48
CA ALA A 138 14.18 1.61 -1.22
C ALA A 138 15.53 1.13 -0.71
N SER A 139 16.25 2.01 -0.05
CA SER A 139 17.48 1.63 0.66
C SER A 139 17.12 0.89 1.95
N THR A 140 17.94 -0.09 2.32
CA THR A 140 17.77 -0.91 3.53
C THR A 140 18.88 -0.63 4.54
N SER A 141 18.64 -0.93 5.83
CA SER A 141 19.64 -0.88 6.88
C SER A 141 19.61 -2.18 7.69
N ALA A 142 20.51 -3.10 7.40
CA ALA A 142 20.53 -4.43 8.01
C ALA A 142 20.61 -4.39 9.54
N SER A 143 21.42 -3.46 10.09
CA SER A 143 21.61 -3.34 11.55
C SER A 143 20.46 -2.65 12.28
N ASP A 144 19.72 -1.78 11.62
CA ASP A 144 18.73 -0.92 12.26
C ASP A 144 17.28 -1.38 12.01
N THR A 145 16.97 -1.90 10.81
CA THR A 145 15.61 -2.25 10.39
C THR A 145 15.49 -3.62 9.72
N GLY A 146 16.58 -4.34 9.60
CA GLY A 146 16.62 -5.64 8.93
C GLY A 146 16.58 -5.56 7.41
N THR A 147 16.98 -6.66 6.77
CA THR A 147 16.94 -6.83 5.31
C THR A 147 16.40 -8.22 4.98
N ASP A 148 16.10 -8.47 3.71
CA ASP A 148 15.65 -9.77 3.21
C ASP A 148 16.58 -10.94 3.58
N GLY A 149 17.89 -10.74 3.56
CA GLY A 149 18.87 -11.76 3.96
C GLY A 149 19.21 -11.79 5.46
N SER A 150 18.74 -10.82 6.24
CA SER A 150 19.01 -10.67 7.68
C SER A 150 17.86 -9.92 8.34
N PRO A 151 16.68 -10.56 8.46
CA PRO A 151 15.54 -9.95 9.11
C PRO A 151 15.77 -9.79 10.61
N ILE A 152 15.12 -8.81 11.22
CA ILE A 152 15.10 -8.67 12.68
C ILE A 152 14.02 -9.59 13.25
N ASP A 153 14.38 -10.38 14.26
CA ASP A 153 13.41 -11.21 14.98
C ASP A 153 12.50 -10.32 15.84
N GLY A 154 11.28 -10.10 15.38
CA GLY A 154 10.28 -9.28 16.05
C GLY A 154 9.72 -9.89 17.33
N ASP A 155 9.93 -11.20 17.55
CA ASP A 155 9.49 -11.93 18.74
C ASP A 155 10.62 -12.13 19.77
N ALA A 156 11.84 -11.71 19.49
CA ALA A 156 12.99 -11.89 20.38
C ALA A 156 12.75 -11.27 21.77
N ALA A 157 12.06 -10.14 21.84
CA ALA A 157 11.60 -9.54 23.09
C ALA A 157 10.31 -8.75 22.86
N VAL A 158 9.56 -8.48 23.92
CA VAL A 158 8.26 -7.78 23.84
C VAL A 158 8.37 -6.37 23.24
N ASP A 159 9.50 -5.70 23.48
CA ASP A 159 9.74 -4.32 23.01
C ASP A 159 10.48 -4.23 21.68
N THR A 160 10.85 -5.36 21.05
CA THR A 160 11.73 -5.36 19.85
C THR A 160 11.14 -4.51 18.71
N LEU A 161 9.84 -4.59 18.45
CA LEU A 161 9.25 -3.78 17.39
C LEU A 161 9.20 -2.28 17.73
N ALA A 162 9.05 -1.91 18.99
CA ALA A 162 9.17 -0.50 19.39
C ALA A 162 10.59 0.02 19.17
N ASP A 163 11.58 -0.81 19.45
CA ASP A 163 13.00 -0.50 19.17
C ASP A 163 13.28 -0.41 17.67
N VAL A 164 12.67 -1.26 16.84
CA VAL A 164 12.76 -1.20 15.37
C VAL A 164 12.16 0.12 14.85
N VAL A 165 10.98 0.54 15.33
CA VAL A 165 10.38 1.83 14.93
C VAL A 165 11.23 3.01 15.37
N SER A 166 11.79 2.95 16.59
CA SER A 166 12.72 3.96 17.08
C SER A 166 14.01 4.01 16.23
N SER A 167 14.52 2.85 15.81
CA SER A 167 15.67 2.75 14.91
C SER A 167 15.36 3.28 13.51
N ALA A 168 14.15 3.04 13.00
CA ALA A 168 13.69 3.64 11.75
C ALA A 168 13.69 5.18 11.82
N LYS A 169 13.22 5.75 12.94
CA LYS A 169 13.33 7.19 13.17
C LYS A 169 14.79 7.67 13.15
N LYS A 170 15.65 7.00 13.91
CA LYS A 170 17.10 7.31 13.97
C LYS A 170 17.75 7.33 12.58
N VAL A 171 17.37 6.39 11.69
CA VAL A 171 17.92 6.32 10.34
C VAL A 171 17.51 7.54 9.50
N LEU A 172 16.25 7.99 9.60
CA LEU A 172 15.79 9.18 8.90
C LEU A 172 16.41 10.45 9.45
N ASP A 173 16.56 10.56 10.79
CA ASP A 173 17.19 11.71 11.45
C ASP A 173 18.68 11.84 11.05
N LYS A 174 19.39 10.73 10.90
CA LYS A 174 20.79 10.72 10.41
C LYS A 174 20.93 11.18 8.94
N ASN A 175 19.84 11.09 8.16
CA ASN A 175 19.81 11.55 6.77
C ASN A 175 19.18 12.94 6.63
N ASP A 176 19.02 13.67 7.73
CA ASP A 176 18.45 15.04 7.76
C ASP A 176 17.06 15.14 7.11
N VAL A 177 16.27 14.05 7.19
CA VAL A 177 14.90 14.04 6.66
C VAL A 177 13.98 14.83 7.62
N PRO A 178 13.10 15.74 7.14
CA PRO A 178 12.18 16.48 7.98
C PRO A 178 11.31 15.58 8.87
N GLU A 179 10.98 16.02 10.08
CA GLU A 179 10.16 15.22 11.02
C GLU A 179 8.67 15.23 10.66
N GLU A 180 8.21 16.23 9.92
CA GLU A 180 6.81 16.34 9.49
C GLU A 180 6.51 15.36 8.35
N ASN A 181 5.25 14.89 8.25
CA ASN A 181 4.78 14.02 7.16
C ASN A 181 5.59 12.73 6.95
N ARG A 182 6.20 12.21 8.01
CA ARG A 182 6.79 10.88 7.98
C ARG A 182 5.70 9.81 8.08
N TRP A 183 5.85 8.77 7.31
CA TRP A 183 4.91 7.65 7.27
C TRP A 183 5.62 6.31 7.50
N LEU A 184 4.88 5.37 8.04
CA LEU A 184 5.28 3.97 8.18
C LEU A 184 4.11 3.08 7.74
N VAL A 185 4.37 2.21 6.77
CA VAL A 185 3.40 1.24 6.25
C VAL A 185 3.86 -0.15 6.63
N ALA A 186 3.00 -0.90 7.30
CA ALA A 186 3.32 -2.24 7.77
C ALA A 186 2.09 -3.18 7.66
N PRO A 187 2.30 -4.50 7.68
CA PRO A 187 1.22 -5.47 7.71
C PRO A 187 0.50 -5.49 9.07
N PRO A 188 -0.73 -6.03 9.14
CA PRO A 188 -1.49 -6.13 10.39
C PRO A 188 -0.77 -6.89 11.50
N GLU A 189 0.03 -7.89 11.16
CA GLU A 189 0.81 -8.72 12.09
C GLU A 189 1.84 -7.88 12.86
N PHE A 190 2.47 -6.90 12.17
CA PHE A 190 3.36 -5.94 12.82
C PHE A 190 2.67 -5.17 13.94
N PHE A 191 1.46 -4.69 13.69
CA PHE A 191 0.66 -3.95 14.68
C PHE A 191 0.11 -4.85 15.77
N GLN A 192 -0.16 -6.12 15.48
CA GLN A 192 -0.55 -7.10 16.50
C GLN A 192 0.59 -7.31 17.48
N GLN A 193 1.80 -7.52 17.01
CA GLN A 193 2.98 -7.71 17.83
C GLN A 193 3.31 -6.45 18.65
N LEU A 194 3.21 -5.28 18.04
CA LEU A 194 3.42 -4.00 18.74
C LEU A 194 2.45 -3.78 19.92
N ARG A 195 1.28 -4.42 19.88
CA ARG A 195 0.24 -4.35 20.92
C ARG A 195 0.30 -5.50 21.94
N LYS A 196 1.26 -6.40 21.88
CA LYS A 196 1.37 -7.49 22.86
C LYS A 196 1.38 -6.95 24.29
N ALA A 197 0.73 -7.68 25.19
CA ALA A 197 0.71 -7.34 26.60
C ALA A 197 2.12 -7.36 27.18
N GLY A 198 2.49 -6.29 27.88
CA GLY A 198 3.83 -6.11 28.44
C GLY A 198 4.77 -5.24 27.62
N ALA A 199 4.39 -4.86 26.38
CA ALA A 199 5.13 -3.86 25.62
C ALA A 199 5.10 -2.50 26.34
N LYS A 200 6.19 -1.73 26.30
CA LYS A 200 6.26 -0.35 26.87
C LYS A 200 5.16 0.55 26.32
N LEU A 201 4.74 0.33 25.08
CA LEU A 201 3.64 1.03 24.45
C LEU A 201 2.25 0.68 25.03
N SER A 202 2.11 -0.48 25.68
CA SER A 202 0.88 -0.88 26.38
C SER A 202 0.85 -0.39 27.84
N ASP A 203 1.97 0.07 28.37
CA ASP A 203 2.06 0.55 29.74
C ASP A 203 1.53 1.99 29.86
N GLN A 204 0.49 2.16 30.65
CA GLN A 204 -0.18 3.43 30.89
C GLN A 204 0.75 4.46 31.56
N SER A 205 1.84 4.02 32.24
CA SER A 205 2.78 4.89 32.93
C SER A 205 3.69 5.67 32.00
N VAL A 206 3.91 5.19 30.76
CA VAL A 206 4.76 5.83 29.77
C VAL A 206 4.02 6.92 28.97
N MET A 207 2.68 6.87 28.99
CA MET A 207 1.84 7.86 28.29
C MET A 207 1.33 8.92 29.27
N ALA A 208 2.20 9.85 29.63
CA ALA A 208 2.01 10.87 30.67
C ALA A 208 1.04 12.01 30.35
N ASP A 209 0.19 11.87 29.35
CA ASP A 209 -0.75 12.94 28.96
C ASP A 209 -2.21 12.48 29.17
N GLY A 210 -2.64 12.34 30.43
CA GLY A 210 -4.03 12.32 30.91
C GLY A 210 -5.13 11.67 30.05
N GLY A 211 -4.78 11.11 28.91
CA GLY A 211 -5.63 10.48 27.91
C GLY A 211 -5.54 8.97 27.91
N ALA A 212 -6.59 8.34 27.49
CA ALA A 212 -6.66 6.89 27.28
C ALA A 212 -5.51 6.47 26.35
N SER A 213 -4.78 5.42 26.74
CA SER A 213 -3.75 4.79 25.91
C SER A 213 -4.28 4.58 24.48
N GLN A 214 -3.56 5.01 23.47
CA GLN A 214 -3.93 4.81 22.05
C GLN A 214 -4.22 3.35 21.75
N ILE A 215 -3.51 2.45 22.40
CA ILE A 215 -3.66 1.00 22.26
C ILE A 215 -4.93 0.48 22.93
N ARG A 216 -5.37 1.12 24.01
CA ARG A 216 -6.59 0.73 24.74
C ARG A 216 -7.86 0.89 23.92
N ASN A 217 -7.90 1.88 23.01
CA ASN A 217 -9.04 2.14 22.14
C ASN A 217 -8.96 1.39 20.80
N GLY A 218 -7.93 0.57 20.57
CA GLY A 218 -7.74 -0.15 19.31
C GLY A 218 -7.30 0.72 18.12
N MET A 219 -7.19 2.02 18.30
CA MET A 219 -6.76 2.98 17.28
C MET A 219 -5.27 3.30 17.46
N VAL A 220 -4.43 2.71 16.64
CA VAL A 220 -3.00 3.07 16.56
C VAL A 220 -2.76 4.23 15.58
N THR A 221 -3.79 4.60 14.80
CA THR A 221 -3.67 5.48 13.63
C THR A 221 -3.99 6.95 13.89
N ASP A 222 -4.63 7.31 15.01
CA ASP A 222 -5.09 8.69 15.24
C ASP A 222 -3.99 9.67 15.68
N LYS A 223 -2.84 9.17 16.13
CA LYS A 223 -1.69 10.02 16.51
C LYS A 223 -0.40 9.41 16.01
N PRO A 224 0.57 10.24 15.58
CA PRO A 224 1.86 9.74 15.15
C PRO A 224 2.57 9.02 16.32
N LEU A 225 3.08 7.82 16.06
CA LEU A 225 3.90 7.06 16.99
C LEU A 225 5.37 7.25 16.60
N PHE A 226 6.20 7.69 17.53
CA PHE A 226 7.60 8.08 17.26
C PHE A 226 7.78 9.10 16.10
N GLY A 227 6.75 9.92 15.83
CA GLY A 227 6.76 10.86 14.72
C GLY A 227 6.32 10.30 13.37
N PHE A 228 5.88 9.03 13.30
CA PHE A 228 5.35 8.42 12.09
C PHE A 228 3.82 8.36 12.07
N ASN A 229 3.23 8.71 10.94
CA ASN A 229 1.86 8.35 10.60
C ASN A 229 1.85 6.88 10.19
N MET A 230 1.12 6.04 10.93
CA MET A 230 1.14 4.59 10.73
C MET A 230 -0.03 4.12 9.90
N TYR A 231 0.25 3.33 8.86
CA TYR A 231 -0.73 2.75 7.95
C TYR A 231 -0.64 1.22 7.97
N SER A 232 -1.78 0.57 8.13
CA SER A 232 -1.89 -0.89 8.08
C SER A 232 -2.43 -1.33 6.73
N THR A 233 -1.73 -2.21 6.02
CA THR A 233 -2.19 -2.73 4.73
C THR A 233 -1.75 -4.16 4.50
N ASN A 234 -2.63 -4.95 3.86
CA ASN A 234 -2.30 -6.30 3.39
C ASN A 234 -1.62 -6.31 2.01
N ALA A 235 -1.39 -5.13 1.40
CA ALA A 235 -0.70 -5.04 0.11
C ALA A 235 0.80 -4.83 0.29
N ILE A 236 1.39 -5.46 1.28
CA ILE A 236 2.82 -5.35 1.56
C ILE A 236 3.52 -6.70 1.33
N ALA A 237 4.84 -6.66 1.21
CA ALA A 237 5.64 -7.86 0.98
C ALA A 237 5.62 -8.82 2.17
N VAL A 238 5.42 -10.09 1.87
CA VAL A 238 5.52 -11.22 2.81
C VAL A 238 6.40 -12.27 2.17
N SER A 239 7.38 -12.82 2.88
CA SER A 239 8.23 -13.88 2.37
C SER A 239 7.62 -15.27 2.61
N SER A 240 7.86 -16.20 1.74
CA SER A 240 7.41 -17.61 1.87
C SER A 240 8.35 -18.50 2.70
N GLY A 241 9.11 -17.91 3.61
CA GLY A 241 9.98 -18.66 4.54
C GLY A 241 11.33 -19.09 3.97
N SER A 242 11.71 -18.58 2.80
CA SER A 242 13.06 -18.71 2.25
C SER A 242 13.61 -17.32 2.01
N ALA A 243 14.81 -17.06 2.50
CA ALA A 243 15.47 -15.74 2.53
C ALA A 243 15.67 -15.05 1.15
N ALA A 244 15.16 -15.60 0.08
CA ALA A 244 15.54 -15.18 -1.26
C ALA A 244 14.54 -14.27 -1.99
N SER A 245 13.30 -14.14 -1.54
CA SER A 245 12.32 -13.33 -2.30
C SER A 245 11.07 -13.01 -1.49
N HIS A 246 10.84 -11.73 -1.22
CA HIS A 246 9.56 -11.26 -0.71
C HIS A 246 8.54 -11.18 -1.83
N THR A 247 7.40 -11.85 -1.63
CA THR A 247 6.28 -11.83 -2.57
C THR A 247 5.15 -10.99 -2.00
N PHE A 248 4.78 -9.93 -2.70
CA PHE A 248 3.67 -9.08 -2.29
C PHE A 248 2.34 -9.82 -2.36
N GLY A 249 1.54 -9.69 -1.30
CA GLY A 249 0.18 -10.24 -1.26
C GLY A 249 0.07 -11.75 -1.07
N SER A 250 1.16 -12.48 -0.80
CA SER A 250 1.08 -13.88 -0.39
C SER A 250 0.92 -14.00 1.13
N SER A 251 0.04 -14.88 1.56
CA SER A 251 -0.13 -15.24 2.97
C SER A 251 0.62 -16.52 3.27
N GLY A 252 1.27 -16.61 4.44
CA GLY A 252 1.78 -17.87 4.95
C GLY A 252 3.27 -17.93 5.26
N SER A 253 3.88 -16.81 5.59
CA SER A 253 5.28 -16.76 5.95
C SER A 253 5.51 -15.93 7.21
N ASN A 254 6.61 -16.22 7.88
CA ASN A 254 7.00 -15.56 9.13
C ASN A 254 7.81 -14.28 8.90
N GLU A 255 8.13 -13.95 7.65
CA GLU A 255 8.89 -12.76 7.31
C GLU A 255 8.01 -11.69 6.69
N PHE A 256 8.04 -10.50 7.25
CA PHE A 256 7.21 -9.36 6.85
C PHE A 256 8.08 -8.16 6.53
N ALA A 257 7.84 -7.54 5.40
CA ALA A 257 8.44 -6.26 5.07
C ALA A 257 7.60 -5.11 5.63
N PHE A 258 8.25 -4.01 5.98
CA PHE A 258 7.61 -2.74 6.26
C PHE A 258 8.36 -1.62 5.53
N LEU A 259 7.65 -0.57 5.23
CA LEU A 259 8.17 0.59 4.50
C LEU A 259 8.03 1.83 5.38
N TYR A 260 9.02 2.70 5.33
CA TYR A 260 8.97 3.95 6.07
C TYR A 260 9.71 5.05 5.32
N GLY A 261 9.29 6.27 5.53
CA GLY A 261 9.89 7.40 4.84
C GLY A 261 9.14 8.70 5.04
N HIS A 262 9.41 9.62 4.13
CA HIS A 262 8.79 10.94 4.08
C HIS A 262 7.99 11.10 2.77
N MET A 263 6.90 11.84 2.82
CA MET A 263 5.99 12.04 1.67
C MET A 263 6.72 12.58 0.42
N SER A 264 7.70 13.46 0.57
CA SER A 264 8.47 14.00 -0.55
C SER A 264 9.45 13.01 -1.19
N GLY A 265 9.62 11.81 -0.63
CA GLY A 265 10.58 10.81 -1.13
C GLY A 265 10.12 10.08 -2.38
N VAL A 266 8.80 9.92 -2.56
CA VAL A 266 8.19 9.20 -3.69
C VAL A 266 7.19 10.08 -4.38
N ALA A 267 7.30 10.24 -5.70
CA ALA A 267 6.27 10.87 -6.52
C ALA A 267 5.47 9.83 -7.27
N THR A 268 4.16 10.04 -7.31
CA THR A 268 3.22 9.27 -8.13
C THR A 268 2.35 10.20 -8.94
N VAL A 269 2.05 9.79 -10.16
CA VAL A 269 1.16 10.52 -11.06
C VAL A 269 0.12 9.57 -11.60
N ASN A 270 -1.13 9.86 -11.33
CA ASN A 270 -2.29 9.20 -11.92
C ASN A 270 -2.69 10.00 -13.16
N HIS A 271 -2.58 9.40 -14.34
CA HIS A 271 -2.80 10.14 -15.58
C HIS A 271 -4.16 9.83 -16.21
N ILE A 272 -4.46 8.57 -16.47
CA ILE A 272 -5.71 8.18 -17.11
C ILE A 272 -6.45 7.19 -16.21
N ALA A 273 -7.69 7.57 -15.84
CA ALA A 273 -8.67 6.65 -15.25
C ALA A 273 -9.93 6.73 -16.10
N LYS A 274 -10.03 5.88 -17.12
CA LYS A 274 -11.11 5.91 -18.11
C LYS A 274 -11.90 4.61 -18.09
N THR A 275 -13.21 4.73 -18.04
CA THR A 275 -14.13 3.59 -18.19
C THR A 275 -14.96 3.80 -19.45
N GLU A 276 -15.05 2.79 -20.30
CA GLU A 276 -15.80 2.82 -21.56
C GLU A 276 -16.75 1.62 -21.61
N LEU A 277 -17.93 1.88 -22.15
CA LEU A 277 -18.91 0.88 -22.56
C LEU A 277 -18.92 0.78 -24.09
N ILE A 278 -18.71 -0.41 -24.61
CA ILE A 278 -18.66 -0.65 -26.05
C ILE A 278 -19.54 -1.84 -26.38
N ARG A 279 -20.38 -1.68 -27.41
CA ARG A 279 -21.14 -2.81 -27.96
C ARG A 279 -20.20 -3.77 -28.67
N ASP A 280 -20.28 -5.04 -28.36
CA ASP A 280 -19.51 -6.09 -29.05
C ASP A 280 -20.03 -6.30 -30.48
N PRO A 281 -19.21 -6.17 -31.52
CA PRO A 281 -19.63 -6.39 -32.90
C PRO A 281 -19.92 -7.84 -33.22
N ASP A 282 -19.32 -8.79 -32.48
CA ASP A 282 -19.38 -10.22 -32.78
C ASP A 282 -20.48 -10.95 -31.98
N SER A 283 -21.10 -10.31 -30.99
CA SER A 283 -22.15 -10.90 -30.14
C SER A 283 -23.11 -9.86 -29.59
N PHE A 284 -24.28 -10.33 -29.13
CA PHE A 284 -25.28 -9.47 -28.48
C PHE A 284 -24.91 -9.24 -27.02
N ALA A 285 -23.85 -8.46 -26.79
CA ALA A 285 -23.37 -8.19 -25.47
C ALA A 285 -22.69 -6.80 -25.39
N ASP A 286 -22.68 -6.25 -24.20
CA ASP A 286 -21.96 -5.04 -23.89
C ASP A 286 -20.63 -5.36 -23.19
N VAL A 287 -19.56 -4.71 -23.64
CA VAL A 287 -18.23 -4.84 -23.07
C VAL A 287 -17.91 -3.60 -22.27
N VAL A 288 -17.73 -3.75 -20.98
CA VAL A 288 -17.24 -2.69 -20.08
C VAL A 288 -15.74 -2.87 -19.90
N ARG A 289 -15.00 -1.81 -20.16
CA ARG A 289 -13.55 -1.80 -19.94
C ARG A 289 -13.11 -0.55 -19.20
N GLY A 290 -12.16 -0.71 -18.30
CA GLY A 290 -11.53 0.40 -17.59
C GLY A 290 -10.02 0.34 -17.76
N LEU A 291 -9.42 1.49 -17.98
CA LEU A 291 -7.96 1.68 -18.11
C LEU A 291 -7.50 2.64 -17.02
N HIS A 292 -6.41 2.30 -16.35
CA HIS A 292 -5.70 3.15 -15.42
C HIS A 292 -4.22 3.21 -15.80
N VAL A 293 -3.74 4.40 -16.10
CA VAL A 293 -2.34 4.67 -16.47
C VAL A 293 -1.72 5.58 -15.43
N TYR A 294 -0.52 5.23 -14.97
CA TYR A 294 0.16 5.96 -13.91
C TYR A 294 1.68 5.91 -14.05
N GLY A 295 2.35 6.87 -13.44
CA GLY A 295 3.79 6.94 -13.29
C GLY A 295 4.20 6.90 -11.83
N ARG A 296 5.43 6.46 -11.54
CA ARG A 296 6.00 6.40 -10.20
C ARG A 296 7.51 6.61 -10.26
N LYS A 297 8.05 7.38 -9.30
CA LYS A 297 9.50 7.62 -9.19
C LYS A 297 9.90 7.89 -7.76
N ILE A 298 11.04 7.35 -7.32
CA ILE A 298 11.70 7.80 -6.10
C ILE A 298 12.49 9.06 -6.42
N LEU A 299 12.16 10.16 -5.74
CA LEU A 299 12.81 11.45 -5.90
C LEU A 299 14.03 11.57 -4.97
N ARG A 300 13.90 11.07 -3.75
CA ARG A 300 14.94 11.14 -2.71
C ARG A 300 15.11 9.77 -2.07
N SER A 301 16.17 9.06 -2.45
CA SER A 301 16.45 7.70 -1.94
C SER A 301 16.80 7.68 -0.45
N GLU A 302 17.31 8.78 0.10
CA GLU A 302 17.61 8.97 1.52
C GLU A 302 16.36 9.05 2.38
N ALA A 303 15.25 9.54 1.81
CA ALA A 303 13.99 9.74 2.50
C ALA A 303 13.03 8.55 2.47
N VAL A 304 13.42 7.44 1.82
CA VAL A 304 12.58 6.24 1.67
C VAL A 304 13.38 4.99 1.99
N ARG A 305 12.88 4.19 2.90
CA ARG A 305 13.55 3.01 3.41
C ARG A 305 12.61 1.82 3.51
N SER A 306 13.17 0.64 3.48
CA SER A 306 12.46 -0.60 3.79
C SER A 306 13.18 -1.36 4.90
N GLY A 307 12.42 -2.15 5.64
CA GLY A 307 12.91 -3.07 6.64
C GLY A 307 12.19 -4.40 6.56
N VAL A 308 12.80 -5.44 7.13
CA VAL A 308 12.25 -6.80 7.17
C VAL A 308 12.35 -7.35 8.58
N ILE A 309 11.25 -7.91 9.05
CA ILE A 309 11.13 -8.54 10.37
C ILE A 309 10.59 -9.96 10.24
N THR A 310 10.92 -10.82 11.18
CA THR A 310 10.26 -12.11 11.39
C THR A 310 9.31 -12.03 12.58
N ILE A 311 8.13 -12.65 12.46
CA ILE A 311 7.16 -12.80 13.53
C ILE A 311 6.73 -14.26 13.53
N GLY A 312 7.06 -15.00 14.60
CA GLY A 312 6.77 -16.42 14.76
C GLY A 312 5.44 -16.74 15.42
#